data_7a90d9056d25492a007f7a4eb64846b5
#
_entry.id   7a90d9056d25492a007f7a4eb64846b5
#
_cell.length_a   1.000
_cell.length_b   1.000
_cell.length_c   1.000
_cell.angle_alpha   90.00
_cell.angle_beta   90.00
_cell.angle_gamma   90.00
#
_symmetry.space_group_name_H-M   'P 1'
#
loop_
_entity.id
_entity.type
_entity.pdbx_description
1 polymer ?
#
loop_
_entity_poly.entity_id
_entity_poly.type
_entity_poly.pdbx_seq_one_letter_code
_entity_poly.pdbx_strand_id
1 'polypeptide(L)'
;FYEPRQKHWAMTERRARDLQTSSSMLKIGPSSMSFDGESLTVDLDERSAPFRRAIRGKVVIDIPAHTDRCYALHSAGEHRWWPIAPTARVKVSLDAPSVRWEGAGYVDTNGGTVALEDTFTDWHWSRADMGPENCRIVYEAHARDGETCLMTLFGGPKTGMASEHSPPRRDLSVGPIWRVSRPARSYQGFNVEKTLEDTPFYT
;
A
#
# COMPACT_ATOMS: atom_id res chain seq x y z
N PHE A 1 1.17 -11.68 1.69
CA PHE A 1 0.87 -12.54 0.56
C PHE A 1 -0.30 -13.46 0.89
N TYR A 2 -1.38 -13.34 0.12
CA TYR A 2 -2.63 -14.05 0.36
C TYR A 2 -2.98 -14.92 -0.84
N GLU A 3 -3.12 -16.21 -0.59
CA GLU A 3 -3.67 -17.19 -1.52
C GLU A 3 -5.06 -17.66 -1.05
N PRO A 4 -5.85 -18.30 -1.92
CA PRO A 4 -7.17 -18.83 -1.51
C PRO A 4 -7.11 -19.79 -0.31
N ARG A 5 -6.01 -20.52 -0.17
CA ARG A 5 -5.84 -21.56 0.86
C ARG A 5 -4.77 -21.25 1.91
N GLN A 6 -3.90 -20.28 1.67
CA GLN A 6 -2.77 -19.99 2.55
C GLN A 6 -2.53 -18.50 2.67
N LYS A 7 -2.10 -18.08 3.84
CA LYS A 7 -1.63 -16.73 4.12
C LYS A 7 -0.16 -16.81 4.55
N HIS A 8 0.67 -15.97 3.98
CA HIS A 8 2.06 -15.85 4.36
C HIS A 8 2.34 -14.40 4.74
N TRP A 9 2.84 -14.22 5.93
CA TRP A 9 3.17 -12.91 6.46
C TRP A 9 4.57 -12.94 7.06
N ALA A 10 5.38 -11.96 6.74
CA ALA A 10 6.69 -11.78 7.32
C ALA A 10 6.89 -10.32 7.69
N MET A 11 7.36 -10.09 8.89
CA MET A 11 7.92 -8.84 9.34
C MET A 11 9.21 -9.15 10.06
N THR A 12 10.30 -8.57 9.61
CA THR A 12 11.62 -8.90 10.12
C THR A 12 12.37 -7.60 10.41
N GLU A 13 12.64 -7.37 11.68
CA GLU A 13 13.55 -6.29 12.08
C GLU A 13 14.98 -6.65 11.75
N ARG A 14 15.75 -5.66 11.29
CA ARG A 14 17.16 -5.78 11.00
C ARG A 14 17.93 -4.65 11.70
N ARG A 15 19.18 -4.88 11.98
CA ARG A 15 20.07 -3.85 12.54
C ARG A 15 20.51 -2.90 11.44
N ALA A 16 20.84 -1.67 11.79
CA ALA A 16 21.32 -0.66 10.83
C ALA A 16 22.50 -1.15 9.96
N ARG A 17 23.37 -2.02 10.48
CA ARG A 17 24.47 -2.63 9.73
C ARG A 17 24.04 -3.56 8.58
N ASP A 18 22.78 -4.04 8.61
CA ASP A 18 22.21 -4.93 7.61
C ASP A 18 21.46 -4.13 6.52
N LEU A 19 21.50 -2.79 6.62
CA LEU A 19 20.93 -1.87 5.67
C LEU A 19 22.00 -1.36 4.71
N GLN A 20 21.73 -1.47 3.41
CA GLN A 20 22.52 -0.85 2.34
C GLN A 20 21.59 -0.06 1.44
N THR A 21 21.96 1.18 1.14
CA THR A 21 21.15 2.08 0.30
C THR A 21 22.01 2.75 -0.76
N SER A 22 21.39 3.02 -1.91
CA SER A 22 21.92 3.90 -2.95
C SER A 22 20.75 4.69 -3.55
N SER A 23 21.00 5.49 -4.58
CA SER A 23 19.93 6.22 -5.29
C SER A 23 18.91 5.32 -5.98
N SER A 24 19.25 4.07 -6.25
CA SER A 24 18.41 3.13 -7.00
C SER A 24 18.23 1.76 -6.32
N MET A 25 18.75 1.58 -5.10
CA MET A 25 18.71 0.29 -4.42
C MET A 25 18.55 0.46 -2.90
N LEU A 26 17.68 -0.36 -2.35
CA LEU A 26 17.54 -0.59 -0.91
C LEU A 26 17.71 -2.08 -0.66
N LYS A 27 18.67 -2.46 0.17
CA LYS A 27 18.86 -3.84 0.62
C LYS A 27 18.75 -3.90 2.14
N ILE A 28 17.92 -4.82 2.63
CA ILE A 28 17.69 -5.04 4.07
C ILE A 28 17.89 -6.53 4.34
N GLY A 29 19.04 -6.88 4.93
CA GLY A 29 19.41 -8.28 5.13
C GLY A 29 19.53 -9.03 3.79
N PRO A 30 18.82 -10.16 3.61
CA PRO A 30 18.88 -10.93 2.37
C PRO A 30 17.94 -10.42 1.27
N SER A 31 16.95 -9.59 1.61
CA SER A 31 15.99 -9.03 0.65
C SER A 31 16.47 -7.69 0.11
N SER A 32 16.10 -7.38 -1.14
CA SER A 32 16.45 -6.12 -1.77
C SER A 32 15.34 -5.59 -2.66
N MET A 33 15.37 -4.28 -2.88
CA MET A 33 14.53 -3.56 -3.81
C MET A 33 15.40 -2.67 -4.67
N SER A 34 15.24 -2.71 -5.99
CA SER A 34 16.02 -1.91 -6.93
C SER A 34 15.13 -1.33 -8.04
N PHE A 35 15.47 -0.12 -8.48
CA PHE A 35 14.78 0.58 -9.55
C PHE A 35 15.77 0.89 -10.68
N ASP A 36 15.44 0.51 -11.90
CA ASP A 36 16.30 0.68 -13.09
C ASP A 36 15.89 1.86 -13.98
N GLY A 37 14.88 2.62 -13.58
CA GLY A 37 14.28 3.73 -14.35
C GLY A 37 12.92 3.39 -14.96
N GLU A 38 12.61 2.12 -15.12
CA GLU A 38 11.35 1.64 -15.71
C GLU A 38 10.64 0.61 -14.82
N SER A 39 11.40 -0.18 -14.08
CA SER A 39 10.87 -1.27 -13.26
C SER A 39 11.41 -1.25 -11.84
N LEU A 40 10.53 -1.49 -10.89
CA LEU A 40 10.89 -1.77 -9.50
C LEU A 40 10.96 -3.29 -9.31
N THR A 41 12.15 -3.80 -9.02
CA THR A 41 12.36 -5.20 -8.73
C THR A 41 12.54 -5.40 -7.23
N VAL A 42 11.77 -6.32 -6.65
CA VAL A 42 11.92 -6.75 -5.25
C VAL A 42 12.34 -8.20 -5.22
N ASP A 43 13.56 -8.47 -4.72
CA ASP A 43 14.05 -9.81 -4.44
C ASP A 43 13.79 -10.15 -2.99
N LEU A 44 13.02 -11.21 -2.75
CA LEU A 44 12.59 -11.65 -1.44
C LEU A 44 13.34 -12.90 -0.99
N ASP A 45 13.88 -12.85 0.22
CA ASP A 45 14.35 -14.03 0.96
C ASP A 45 14.02 -13.86 2.45
N GLU A 46 12.75 -14.16 2.78
CA GLU A 46 12.21 -13.95 4.11
C GLU A 46 11.66 -15.23 4.73
N ARG A 47 11.30 -15.14 5.99
CA ARG A 47 10.68 -16.24 6.75
C ARG A 47 9.35 -15.77 7.33
N SER A 48 8.28 -16.49 7.02
CA SER A 48 6.95 -16.16 7.54
C SER A 48 6.85 -16.40 9.06
N ALA A 49 6.04 -15.57 9.71
CA ALA A 49 5.59 -15.83 11.07
C ALA A 49 4.28 -16.65 11.04
N PRO A 50 3.98 -17.46 12.06
CA PRO A 50 4.87 -17.90 13.14
C PRO A 50 5.76 -19.11 12.77
N PHE A 51 5.47 -19.81 11.65
CA PHE A 51 6.05 -21.12 11.34
C PHE A 51 7.37 -21.05 10.55
N ARG A 52 7.93 -19.87 10.34
CA ARG A 52 9.22 -19.65 9.66
C ARG A 52 9.35 -20.32 8.28
N ARG A 53 8.24 -20.46 7.55
CA ARG A 53 8.25 -20.96 6.18
C ARG A 53 8.95 -19.96 5.28
N ALA A 54 9.67 -20.44 4.28
CA ALA A 54 10.36 -19.57 3.34
C ALA A 54 9.35 -18.76 2.51
N ILE A 55 9.66 -17.48 2.32
CA ILE A 55 9.04 -16.59 1.32
C ILE A 55 10.20 -16.12 0.44
N ARG A 56 10.34 -16.73 -0.74
CA ARG A 56 11.50 -16.48 -1.60
C ARG A 56 11.07 -16.33 -3.03
N GLY A 57 11.66 -15.37 -3.73
CA GLY A 57 11.44 -15.14 -5.14
C GLY A 57 11.50 -13.67 -5.50
N LYS A 58 10.84 -13.30 -6.59
CA LYS A 58 10.93 -11.99 -7.19
C LYS A 58 9.54 -11.40 -7.48
N VAL A 59 9.42 -10.10 -7.23
CA VAL A 59 8.31 -9.27 -7.70
C VAL A 59 8.88 -8.19 -8.60
N VAL A 60 8.35 -8.07 -9.80
CA VAL A 60 8.69 -7.00 -10.74
C VAL A 60 7.47 -6.14 -10.97
N ILE A 61 7.62 -4.85 -10.82
CA ILE A 61 6.56 -3.86 -11.00
C ILE A 61 6.98 -2.92 -12.12
N ASP A 62 6.30 -3.00 -13.24
CA ASP A 62 6.55 -2.13 -14.41
C ASP A 62 5.95 -0.74 -14.10
N ILE A 63 6.80 0.30 -14.11
CA ILE A 63 6.47 1.71 -13.81
C ILE A 63 6.87 2.57 -15.01
N PRO A 64 6.15 2.48 -16.15
CA PRO A 64 6.52 3.20 -17.37
C PRO A 64 6.33 4.72 -17.25
N ALA A 65 5.58 5.15 -16.26
CA ALA A 65 5.39 6.55 -15.90
C ALA A 65 5.05 6.66 -14.41
N HIS A 66 5.41 7.78 -13.80
CA HIS A 66 5.12 8.09 -12.41
C HIS A 66 4.45 9.46 -12.29
N THR A 67 3.75 9.68 -11.18
CA THR A 67 3.18 10.99 -10.87
C THR A 67 4.25 11.89 -10.25
N ASP A 68 4.12 13.21 -10.46
CA ASP A 68 5.06 14.20 -9.90
C ASP A 68 4.56 14.81 -8.59
N ARG A 69 3.33 14.49 -8.19
CA ARG A 69 2.66 15.17 -7.08
C ARG A 69 2.69 14.37 -5.80
N CYS A 70 3.24 15.01 -4.77
CA CYS A 70 3.19 14.57 -3.39
C CYS A 70 2.14 15.38 -2.62
N TYR A 71 1.37 14.73 -1.76
CA TYR A 71 0.27 15.32 -1.00
C TYR A 71 0.63 15.39 0.47
N ALA A 72 0.39 16.56 1.10
CA ALA A 72 0.45 16.68 2.55
C ALA A 72 -0.79 16.01 3.17
N LEU A 73 -0.59 15.23 4.22
CA LEU A 73 -1.66 14.57 4.97
C LEU A 73 -2.11 15.38 6.20
N HIS A 74 -1.37 16.45 6.52
CA HIS A 74 -1.65 17.36 7.60
C HIS A 74 -1.12 18.76 7.23
N SER A 75 -1.76 19.82 7.70
CA SER A 75 -1.40 21.20 7.35
C SER A 75 0.00 21.58 7.77
N ALA A 76 0.55 21.00 8.85
CA ALA A 76 1.95 21.18 9.26
C ALA A 76 2.97 20.63 8.25
N GLY A 77 2.53 19.79 7.29
CA GLY A 77 3.38 19.25 6.24
C GLY A 77 4.38 18.19 6.68
N GLU A 78 4.26 17.72 7.92
CA GLU A 78 5.16 16.73 8.53
C GLU A 78 4.97 15.33 7.96
N HIS A 79 3.82 15.04 7.39
CA HIS A 79 3.51 13.78 6.74
C HIS A 79 3.08 14.00 5.29
N ARG A 80 3.67 13.21 4.41
CA ARG A 80 3.42 13.29 2.97
C ARG A 80 3.16 11.91 2.40
N TRP A 81 2.27 11.88 1.44
CA TRP A 81 1.97 10.69 0.65
C TRP A 81 2.19 10.97 -0.84
N TRP A 82 2.88 10.08 -1.50
CA TRP A 82 3.12 10.15 -2.93
C TRP A 82 2.66 8.88 -3.65
N PRO A 83 1.56 8.92 -4.40
CA PRO A 83 1.14 7.82 -5.27
C PRO A 83 2.04 7.77 -6.50
N ILE A 84 3.19 7.13 -6.39
CA ILE A 84 4.23 7.07 -7.42
C ILE A 84 3.66 6.49 -8.72
N ALA A 85 3.11 5.29 -8.65
CA ALA A 85 2.47 4.63 -9.79
C ALA A 85 1.05 4.17 -9.38
N PRO A 86 0.04 5.04 -9.58
CA PRO A 86 -1.36 4.75 -9.25
C PRO A 86 -1.92 3.55 -10.01
N THR A 87 -1.37 3.29 -11.19
CA THR A 87 -1.58 2.05 -11.95
C THR A 87 -0.22 1.53 -12.41
N ALA A 88 -0.01 0.24 -12.22
CA ALA A 88 1.20 -0.47 -12.61
C ALA A 88 0.85 -1.89 -13.03
N ARG A 89 1.78 -2.58 -13.67
CA ARG A 89 1.69 -4.00 -13.92
C ARG A 89 2.67 -4.73 -13.01
N VAL A 90 2.18 -5.75 -12.33
CA VAL A 90 2.98 -6.54 -11.40
C VAL A 90 3.13 -7.96 -11.92
N LYS A 91 4.37 -8.48 -11.88
CA LYS A 91 4.71 -9.87 -12.13
C LYS A 91 5.30 -10.46 -10.87
N VAL A 92 4.70 -11.53 -10.36
CA VAL A 92 5.15 -12.24 -9.18
C VAL A 92 5.67 -13.62 -9.57
N SER A 93 6.85 -13.95 -9.11
CA SER A 93 7.54 -15.21 -9.36
C SER A 93 8.21 -15.68 -8.07
N LEU A 94 7.45 -16.39 -7.24
CA LEU A 94 7.99 -16.98 -6.02
C LEU A 94 8.37 -18.44 -6.24
N ASP A 95 9.48 -18.85 -5.62
CA ASP A 95 9.95 -20.23 -5.59
C ASP A 95 9.48 -20.93 -4.30
N ALA A 96 9.30 -20.14 -3.24
CA ALA A 96 8.78 -20.61 -1.97
C ALA A 96 7.81 -19.57 -1.37
N PRO A 97 6.49 -19.86 -1.29
CA PRO A 97 5.80 -20.97 -1.98
C PRO A 97 5.92 -20.82 -3.50
N SER A 98 5.74 -21.92 -4.24
CA SER A 98 5.82 -21.84 -5.70
C SER A 98 4.58 -21.19 -6.28
N VAL A 99 4.70 -19.92 -6.70
CA VAL A 99 3.60 -19.08 -7.19
C VAL A 99 4.07 -18.24 -8.37
N ARG A 100 3.24 -18.19 -9.39
CA ARG A 100 3.42 -17.33 -10.57
C ARG A 100 2.10 -16.65 -10.91
N TRP A 101 2.10 -15.35 -11.00
CA TRP A 101 0.96 -14.58 -11.51
C TRP A 101 1.40 -13.18 -11.98
N GLU A 102 0.54 -12.55 -12.75
CA GLU A 102 0.67 -11.15 -13.11
C GLU A 102 -0.69 -10.45 -13.07
N GLY A 103 -0.67 -9.15 -12.86
CA GLY A 103 -1.91 -8.37 -12.76
C GLY A 103 -1.68 -6.88 -12.58
N ALA A 104 -2.76 -6.18 -12.25
CA ALA A 104 -2.71 -4.77 -11.90
C ALA A 104 -2.00 -4.59 -10.55
N GLY A 105 -1.23 -3.50 -10.46
CA GLY A 105 -0.49 -3.12 -9.27
C GLY A 105 -0.58 -1.64 -8.95
N TYR A 106 0.08 -1.29 -7.87
CA TYR A 106 0.13 0.05 -7.33
C TYR A 106 1.43 0.26 -6.55
N VAL A 107 2.00 1.46 -6.67
CA VAL A 107 3.18 1.85 -5.88
C VAL A 107 2.97 3.23 -5.30
N ASP A 108 3.16 3.34 -4.00
CA ASP A 108 3.21 4.62 -3.30
C ASP A 108 4.31 4.65 -2.25
N THR A 109 4.49 5.81 -1.66
CA THR A 109 5.31 5.98 -0.47
C THR A 109 4.68 6.99 0.47
N ASN A 110 4.82 6.71 1.75
CA ASN A 110 4.56 7.66 2.82
C ASN A 110 5.89 8.05 3.46
N GLY A 111 6.03 9.32 3.78
CA GLY A 111 7.19 9.85 4.48
C GLY A 111 6.78 10.89 5.50
N GLY A 112 7.51 10.99 6.59
CA GLY A 112 7.24 11.95 7.65
C GLY A 112 8.49 12.28 8.45
N THR A 113 8.44 13.39 9.17
CA THR A 113 9.52 13.86 10.08
C THR A 113 9.22 13.52 11.54
N VAL A 114 7.99 13.07 11.83
CA VAL A 114 7.53 12.65 13.15
C VAL A 114 6.85 11.27 13.03
N ALA A 115 6.64 10.59 14.15
CA ALA A 115 5.96 9.30 14.13
C ALA A 115 4.47 9.46 13.76
N LEU A 116 3.89 8.47 13.06
CA LEU A 116 2.48 8.53 12.62
C LEU A 116 1.51 8.65 13.79
N GLU A 117 1.78 7.91 14.87
CA GLU A 117 0.98 7.89 16.09
C GLU A 117 1.01 9.22 16.86
N ASP A 118 1.99 10.07 16.64
CA ASP A 118 2.04 11.39 17.26
C ASP A 118 1.07 12.37 16.59
N THR A 119 0.84 12.21 15.29
CA THR A 119 -0.02 13.11 14.51
C THR A 119 -1.43 12.56 14.33
N PHE A 120 -1.60 11.27 14.00
CA PHE A 120 -2.89 10.72 13.60
C PHE A 120 -3.51 9.80 14.65
N THR A 121 -4.83 9.79 14.69
CA THR A 121 -5.64 8.81 15.44
C THR A 121 -5.93 7.59 14.60
N ASP A 122 -6.25 7.80 13.34
CA ASP A 122 -6.57 6.75 12.37
C ASP A 122 -6.47 7.29 10.93
N TRP A 123 -6.44 6.37 9.97
CA TRP A 123 -6.62 6.69 8.55
C TRP A 123 -7.32 5.56 7.81
N HIS A 124 -7.96 5.92 6.71
CA HIS A 124 -8.63 5.02 5.80
C HIS A 124 -8.13 5.26 4.39
N TRP A 125 -7.68 4.22 3.75
CA TRP A 125 -7.20 4.28 2.39
C TRP A 125 -7.90 3.23 1.54
N SER A 126 -8.31 3.60 0.36
CA SER A 126 -8.90 2.67 -0.60
C SER A 126 -8.52 3.03 -2.03
N ARG A 127 -8.40 2.00 -2.86
CA ARG A 127 -8.14 2.13 -4.28
C ARG A 127 -9.09 1.27 -5.09
N ALA A 128 -9.70 1.85 -6.11
CA ALA A 128 -10.48 1.15 -7.10
C ALA A 128 -9.76 1.19 -8.45
N ASP A 129 -9.64 0.03 -9.09
CA ASP A 129 -9.16 -0.08 -10.46
C ASP A 129 -10.24 0.42 -11.41
N MET A 130 -9.91 1.36 -12.27
CA MET A 130 -10.83 2.02 -13.21
C MET A 130 -10.40 1.76 -14.66
N GLY A 131 -9.76 0.62 -14.86
CA GLY A 131 -9.19 0.21 -16.14
C GLY A 131 -7.66 0.32 -16.18
N PRO A 132 -7.04 -0.02 -17.29
CA PRO A 132 -5.59 -0.25 -17.37
C PRO A 132 -4.74 1.01 -17.09
N GLU A 133 -5.30 2.19 -17.28
CA GLU A 133 -4.56 3.46 -17.15
C GLU A 133 -5.07 4.38 -16.04
N ASN A 134 -6.19 4.04 -15.39
CA ASN A 134 -6.79 4.89 -14.38
C ASN A 134 -7.16 4.12 -13.11
N CYS A 135 -7.10 4.81 -12.00
CA CYS A 135 -7.66 4.36 -10.74
C CYS A 135 -8.35 5.51 -10.00
N ARG A 136 -9.16 5.18 -9.03
CA ARG A 136 -9.66 6.13 -8.04
C ARG A 136 -9.07 5.78 -6.69
N ILE A 137 -8.53 6.77 -6.00
CA ILE A 137 -7.98 6.62 -4.65
C ILE A 137 -8.74 7.56 -3.72
N VAL A 138 -9.14 7.03 -2.56
CA VAL A 138 -9.65 7.83 -1.46
C VAL A 138 -8.68 7.68 -0.29
N TYR A 139 -8.19 8.80 0.21
CA TYR A 139 -7.35 8.88 1.40
C TYR A 139 -8.05 9.80 2.42
N GLU A 140 -8.32 9.27 3.59
CA GLU A 140 -8.91 9.99 4.71
C GLU A 140 -8.04 9.76 5.95
N ALA A 141 -7.52 10.83 6.54
CA ALA A 141 -6.70 10.77 7.73
C ALA A 141 -7.26 11.73 8.80
N HIS A 142 -7.34 11.28 10.03
CA HIS A 142 -7.84 12.05 11.17
C HIS A 142 -6.70 12.36 12.12
N ALA A 143 -6.38 13.63 12.27
CA ALA A 143 -5.33 14.07 13.18
C ALA A 143 -5.83 14.23 14.62
N ARG A 144 -4.91 14.15 15.57
CA ARG A 144 -5.19 14.28 17.01
C ARG A 144 -5.66 15.68 17.41
N ASP A 145 -5.29 16.69 16.65
CA ASP A 145 -5.72 18.08 16.84
C ASP A 145 -7.12 18.38 16.24
N GLY A 146 -7.74 17.37 15.59
CA GLY A 146 -9.06 17.47 14.97
C GLY A 146 -9.02 17.79 13.48
N GLU A 147 -7.85 18.06 12.88
CA GLU A 147 -7.75 18.24 11.43
C GLU A 147 -8.09 16.91 10.71
N THR A 148 -8.80 17.03 9.60
CA THR A 148 -9.11 15.88 8.74
C THR A 148 -8.61 16.17 7.34
N CYS A 149 -7.74 15.29 6.84
CA CYS A 149 -7.36 15.27 5.44
C CYS A 149 -8.26 14.29 4.70
N LEU A 150 -9.04 14.78 3.74
CA LEU A 150 -9.85 13.94 2.87
C LEU A 150 -9.54 14.27 1.42
N MET A 151 -9.04 13.30 0.69
CA MET A 151 -8.72 13.40 -0.73
C MET A 151 -9.40 12.29 -1.50
N THR A 152 -10.02 12.64 -2.62
CA THR A 152 -10.43 11.69 -3.66
C THR A 152 -9.75 12.10 -4.94
N LEU A 153 -8.97 11.18 -5.48
CA LEU A 153 -8.17 11.39 -6.67
C LEU A 153 -8.57 10.38 -7.75
N PHE A 154 -8.65 10.85 -8.99
CA PHE A 154 -8.90 10.02 -10.16
C PHE A 154 -7.86 10.29 -11.23
N GLY A 155 -7.40 9.24 -11.89
CA GLY A 155 -6.45 9.32 -12.99
C GLY A 155 -5.39 8.24 -12.92
N GLY A 156 -4.24 8.51 -13.51
CA GLY A 156 -3.14 7.59 -13.58
C GLY A 156 -1.81 8.29 -13.88
N PRO A 157 -0.72 7.54 -14.03
CA PRO A 157 0.60 8.13 -14.20
C PRO A 157 0.75 8.95 -15.48
N LYS A 158 0.04 8.61 -16.55
CA LYS A 158 0.08 9.35 -17.83
C LYS A 158 -0.82 10.59 -17.86
N THR A 159 -1.96 10.51 -17.18
CA THR A 159 -2.98 11.57 -17.18
C THR A 159 -2.85 12.53 -16.01
N GLY A 160 -2.03 12.15 -15.01
CA GLY A 160 -1.99 12.80 -13.71
C GLY A 160 -3.19 12.40 -12.84
N MET A 161 -3.16 12.83 -11.58
CA MET A 161 -4.20 12.58 -10.60
C MET A 161 -5.00 13.87 -10.35
N ALA A 162 -6.24 13.90 -10.80
CA ALA A 162 -7.16 15.01 -10.59
C ALA A 162 -7.98 14.79 -9.32
N SER A 163 -8.23 15.87 -8.58
CA SER A 163 -9.13 15.83 -7.42
C SER A 163 -10.59 15.71 -7.87
N GLU A 164 -11.34 14.86 -7.19
CA GLU A 164 -12.78 14.67 -7.38
C GLU A 164 -13.55 14.94 -6.09
N HIS A 165 -14.86 15.05 -6.21
CA HIS A 165 -15.75 15.08 -5.05
C HIS A 165 -15.70 13.74 -4.31
N SER A 166 -15.56 13.80 -2.99
CA SER A 166 -15.47 12.58 -2.18
C SER A 166 -16.83 11.93 -2.00
N PRO A 167 -16.93 10.61 -2.20
CA PRO A 167 -18.14 9.87 -1.93
C PRO A 167 -18.54 9.93 -0.45
N PRO A 168 -19.83 9.75 -0.13
CA PRO A 168 -20.28 9.69 1.26
C PRO A 168 -19.66 8.51 2.00
N ARG A 169 -19.36 8.73 3.28
CA ARG A 169 -18.87 7.67 4.18
C ARG A 169 -19.98 6.64 4.45
N ARG A 170 -19.61 5.41 4.51
CA ARG A 170 -20.45 4.26 4.85
C ARG A 170 -19.67 3.29 5.72
N ASP A 171 -20.32 2.67 6.66
CA ASP A 171 -19.70 1.66 7.50
C ASP A 171 -19.81 0.29 6.82
N LEU A 172 -18.69 -0.41 6.75
CA LEU A 172 -18.63 -1.83 6.39
C LEU A 172 -18.96 -2.70 7.61
N SER A 173 -19.32 -3.95 7.36
CA SER A 173 -19.41 -4.94 8.44
C SER A 173 -18.07 -5.06 9.14
N VAL A 174 -18.07 -5.03 10.47
CA VAL A 174 -16.84 -5.17 11.26
C VAL A 174 -16.14 -6.51 11.03
N GLY A 175 -14.84 -6.56 11.29
CA GLY A 175 -14.07 -7.79 11.24
C GLY A 175 -14.65 -8.88 12.16
N PRO A 176 -14.57 -10.16 11.81
CA PRO A 176 -15.23 -11.23 12.55
C PRO A 176 -14.64 -11.49 13.93
N ILE A 177 -13.35 -11.20 14.14
CA ILE A 177 -12.63 -11.51 15.40
C ILE A 177 -12.46 -10.25 16.23
N TRP A 178 -11.77 -9.26 15.73
CA TRP A 178 -11.41 -8.04 16.48
C TRP A 178 -12.45 -6.93 16.40
N ARG A 179 -13.42 -7.05 15.51
CA ARG A 179 -14.55 -6.12 15.34
C ARG A 179 -14.11 -4.65 15.14
N VAL A 180 -12.96 -4.45 14.53
CA VAL A 180 -12.46 -3.11 14.20
C VAL A 180 -13.43 -2.45 13.22
N SER A 181 -13.78 -1.18 13.49
CA SER A 181 -14.59 -0.38 12.58
C SER A 181 -13.83 -0.12 11.29
N ARG A 182 -14.50 -0.29 10.17
CA ARG A 182 -13.92 -0.09 8.83
C ARG A 182 -14.87 0.69 7.93
N PRO A 183 -14.85 2.00 8.09
CA PRO A 183 -15.58 2.87 7.17
C PRO A 183 -14.95 2.84 5.79
N ALA A 184 -15.76 3.05 4.79
CA ALA A 184 -15.33 3.23 3.42
C ALA A 184 -16.15 4.33 2.76
N ARG A 185 -15.73 4.80 1.59
CA ARG A 185 -16.46 5.82 0.85
C ARG A 185 -16.94 5.29 -0.48
N SER A 186 -18.26 5.41 -0.75
CA SER A 186 -18.86 4.96 -2.00
C SER A 186 -20.15 5.72 -2.30
N TYR A 187 -20.38 6.04 -3.56
CA TYR A 187 -21.67 6.56 -4.05
C TYR A 187 -22.75 5.48 -4.07
N GLN A 188 -22.36 4.25 -4.29
CA GLN A 188 -23.26 3.10 -4.32
C GLN A 188 -23.02 2.23 -3.08
N GLY A 189 -23.90 1.27 -2.82
CA GLY A 189 -23.64 0.24 -1.83
C GLY A 189 -22.45 -0.61 -2.24
N PHE A 190 -21.83 -1.25 -1.27
CA PHE A 190 -20.75 -2.21 -1.49
C PHE A 190 -20.99 -3.49 -0.68
N ASN A 191 -20.37 -4.56 -1.15
CA ASN A 191 -20.29 -5.82 -0.43
C ASN A 191 -18.85 -6.11 -0.07
N VAL A 192 -18.62 -6.64 1.12
CA VAL A 192 -17.31 -7.20 1.49
C VAL A 192 -17.23 -8.60 0.90
N GLU A 193 -16.43 -8.78 -0.13
CA GLU A 193 -16.22 -10.13 -0.71
C GLU A 193 -15.36 -10.98 0.20
N LYS A 194 -14.31 -10.40 0.80
CA LYS A 194 -13.36 -11.11 1.64
C LYS A 194 -12.65 -10.17 2.59
N THR A 195 -12.56 -10.55 3.84
CA THR A 195 -11.63 -9.95 4.80
C THR A 195 -10.30 -10.68 4.71
N LEU A 196 -9.28 -9.99 4.24
CA LEU A 196 -7.93 -10.56 4.10
C LEU A 196 -7.22 -10.61 5.43
N GLU A 197 -7.34 -9.55 6.21
CA GLU A 197 -6.80 -9.44 7.56
C GLU A 197 -7.86 -8.96 8.54
N ASP A 198 -7.72 -9.37 9.78
CA ASP A 198 -8.52 -8.94 10.90
C ASP A 198 -7.59 -8.93 12.12
N THR A 199 -7.07 -7.75 12.44
CA THR A 199 -6.10 -7.52 13.51
C THR A 199 -6.67 -6.51 14.50
N PRO A 200 -6.09 -6.36 15.71
CA PRO A 200 -6.58 -5.37 16.66
C PRO A 200 -6.35 -3.91 16.21
N PHE A 201 -5.56 -3.68 15.16
CA PHE A 201 -5.16 -2.34 14.72
C PHE A 201 -5.73 -1.98 13.36
N TYR A 202 -5.95 -2.95 12.48
CA TYR A 202 -6.49 -2.72 11.14
C TYR A 202 -7.18 -3.96 10.55
N THR A 203 -8.02 -3.71 9.57
CA THR A 203 -8.75 -4.72 8.82
C THR A 203 -9.02 -4.24 7.38
#